data_9cb453abc5d750300a7720b9994b5597
#
_entry.id   9cb453abc5d750300a7720b9994b5597
#
_cell.length_a   1.000
_cell.length_b   1.000
_cell.length_c   1.000
_cell.angle_alpha   90.00
_cell.angle_beta   90.00
_cell.angle_gamma   90.00
#
_symmetry.space_group_name_H-M   'P 1'
#
loop_
_entity.id
_entity.type
_entity.pdbx_description
1 polymer ?
#
loop_
_entity_poly.entity_id
_entity_poly.type
_entity_poly.pdbx_seq_one_letter_code
_entity_poly.pdbx_strand_id
1 'polypeptide(L)' 'MIEQRDFTPNQLSKFNGVNGAKIYLSILGKVYDVSSKPDFYGPGSMYENFSGRDASRLVLES' A
#
# COMPACT_ATOMS: atom_id res chain seq x y z
N MET A 1 6.19 0.79 -9.73
CA MET A 1 7.11 1.81 -9.25
C MET A 1 7.48 1.59 -7.81
N ILE A 2 8.74 1.73 -7.47
CA ILE A 2 9.26 1.37 -6.16
C ILE A 2 9.87 2.58 -5.49
N GLU A 3 9.48 2.79 -4.24
CA GLU A 3 10.06 3.78 -3.37
C GLU A 3 10.71 3.07 -2.22
N GLN A 4 11.99 3.31 -2.02
CA GLN A 4 12.70 2.75 -0.88
C GLN A 4 12.79 3.80 0.19
N ARG A 5 11.97 3.68 1.21
CA ARG A 5 11.95 4.60 2.32
C ARG A 5 11.67 3.86 3.60
N ASP A 6 12.17 4.43 4.67
CA ASP A 6 11.91 3.89 5.99
C ASP A 6 10.63 4.52 6.52
N PHE A 7 9.51 3.87 6.27
CA PHE A 7 8.24 4.27 6.84
C PHE A 7 7.96 3.46 8.09
N THR A 8 7.57 4.14 9.14
CA THR A 8 6.99 3.42 10.28
C THR A 8 5.60 2.95 9.86
N PRO A 9 5.05 1.92 10.51
CA PRO A 9 3.68 1.51 10.21
C PRO A 9 2.69 2.65 10.36
N ASN A 10 2.91 3.52 11.32
CA ASN A 10 2.04 4.66 11.53
C ASN A 10 2.10 5.66 10.37
N GLN A 11 3.29 5.91 9.85
CA GLN A 11 3.45 6.78 8.70
C GLN A 11 2.83 6.17 7.46
N LEU A 12 3.10 4.89 7.23
CA LEU A 12 2.60 4.20 6.05
C LEU A 12 1.07 4.15 6.03
N SER A 13 0.44 4.02 7.19
CA SER A 13 -1.01 3.91 7.29
C SER A 13 -1.74 5.12 6.75
N LYS A 14 -1.06 6.25 6.60
CA LYS A 14 -1.67 7.46 6.06
C LYS A 14 -1.80 7.43 4.55
N PHE A 15 -1.14 6.49 3.89
CA PHE A 15 -1.13 6.39 2.42
C PHE A 15 -2.03 5.24 1.98
N ASN A 16 -3.30 5.33 2.34
CA ASN A 16 -4.28 4.28 2.06
C ASN A 16 -5.35 4.69 1.05
N GLY A 17 -5.19 5.83 0.41
CA GLY A 17 -6.12 6.28 -0.62
C GLY A 17 -7.37 6.95 -0.10
N VAL A 18 -7.53 7.06 1.20
CA VAL A 18 -8.70 7.72 1.77
C VAL A 18 -8.59 9.23 1.59
N ASN A 19 -9.67 9.88 1.20
CA ASN A 19 -9.73 11.33 0.95
C ASN A 19 -8.73 11.79 -0.11
N GLY A 20 -8.48 10.96 -1.11
CA GLY A 20 -7.58 11.33 -2.19
C GLY A 20 -6.11 11.18 -1.86
N ALA A 21 -5.77 10.58 -0.74
CA ALA A 21 -4.38 10.33 -0.39
C ALA A 21 -3.77 9.33 -1.35
N LYS A 22 -2.45 9.38 -1.46
CA LYS A 22 -1.73 8.38 -2.25
C LYS A 22 -1.87 7.01 -1.59
N ILE A 23 -1.66 5.98 -2.39
CA ILE A 23 -1.77 4.61 -1.93
C ILE A 23 -0.38 3.99 -1.97
N TYR A 24 0.16 3.71 -0.80
CA TYR A 24 1.44 3.04 -0.66
C TYR A 24 1.22 1.73 0.09
N LEU A 25 2.06 0.75 -0.21
CA LEU A 25 2.09 -0.47 0.58
C LEU A 25 3.53 -0.95 0.66
N SER A 26 3.78 -1.83 1.59
CA SER A 26 5.12 -2.35 1.82
C SER A 26 5.13 -3.86 1.55
N ILE A 27 6.13 -4.32 0.82
CA ILE A 27 6.33 -5.74 0.57
C ILE A 27 7.78 -6.06 0.86
N LEU A 28 8.01 -6.92 1.84
CA LEU A 28 9.34 -7.38 2.22
C LEU A 28 10.29 -6.21 2.47
N GLY A 29 9.80 -5.20 3.16
CA GLY A 29 10.61 -4.05 3.54
C GLY A 29 10.74 -2.97 2.49
N LYS A 30 10.12 -3.14 1.33
CA LYS A 30 10.15 -2.12 0.28
C LYS A 30 8.78 -1.50 0.13
N VAL A 31 8.75 -0.20 -0.08
CA VAL A 31 7.49 0.53 -0.25
C VAL A 31 7.22 0.75 -1.72
N TYR A 32 6.00 0.44 -2.12
CA TYR A 32 5.54 0.58 -3.49
C TYR A 32 4.44 1.62 -3.56
N ASP A 33 4.51 2.49 -4.55
CA ASP A 33 3.46 3.44 -4.85
C ASP A 33 2.50 2.78 -5.82
N VAL A 34 1.30 2.47 -5.33
CA VAL A 34 0.26 1.84 -6.15
C VAL A 34 -0.91 2.78 -6.37
N SER A 35 -0.66 4.07 -6.31
CA SER A 35 -1.70 5.08 -6.49
C SER A 35 -2.34 5.02 -7.87
N SER A 36 -1.62 4.50 -8.86
CA SER A 36 -2.16 4.36 -10.21
C SER A 36 -3.14 3.20 -10.34
N LYS A 37 -3.31 2.42 -9.28
CA LYS A 37 -4.20 1.26 -9.30
C LYS A 37 -5.28 1.37 -8.23
N PRO A 38 -6.06 2.45 -8.22
CA PRO A 38 -7.08 2.62 -7.19
C PRO A 38 -8.19 1.57 -7.28
N ASP A 39 -8.38 0.96 -8.45
CA ASP A 39 -9.37 -0.09 -8.61
C ASP A 39 -9.02 -1.34 -7.82
N PHE A 40 -7.75 -1.52 -7.48
CA PHE A 40 -7.30 -2.68 -6.73
C PHE A 40 -7.01 -2.35 -5.28
N TYR A 41 -6.46 -1.18 -5.00
CA TYR A 41 -5.95 -0.84 -3.67
C TYR A 41 -6.67 0.31 -3.01
N GLY A 42 -7.56 1.00 -3.72
CA GLY A 42 -8.30 2.11 -3.15
C GLY A 42 -9.38 1.66 -2.19
N PRO A 43 -10.01 2.63 -1.49
CA PRO A 43 -11.09 2.30 -0.57
C PRO A 43 -12.22 1.56 -1.28
N GLY A 44 -12.70 0.48 -0.66
CA GLY A 44 -13.78 -0.32 -1.23
C GLY A 44 -13.34 -1.31 -2.28
N SER A 45 -12.06 -1.40 -2.57
CA SER A 45 -11.55 -2.30 -3.59
C SER A 45 -11.15 -3.65 -3.00
N MET A 46 -10.78 -4.56 -3.90
CA MET A 46 -10.48 -5.93 -3.51
C MET A 46 -9.31 -6.05 -2.54
N TYR A 47 -8.28 -5.23 -2.74
CA TYR A 47 -7.06 -5.30 -1.94
C TYR A 47 -6.88 -4.11 -1.02
N GLU A 48 -7.97 -3.44 -0.67
CA GLU A 48 -7.84 -2.26 0.18
C GLU A 48 -7.19 -2.57 1.52
N ASN A 49 -7.32 -3.81 1.99
CA ASN A 49 -6.73 -4.21 3.26
C ASN A 49 -5.21 -4.16 3.27
N PHE A 50 -4.59 -4.09 2.11
CA PHE A 50 -3.14 -4.01 2.00
C PHE A 50 -2.63 -2.59 1.87
N SER A 51 -3.52 -1.64 1.59
CA SER A 51 -3.12 -0.25 1.40
C SER A 51 -2.69 0.37 2.72
N GLY A 52 -1.56 1.07 2.70
CA GLY A 52 -1.02 1.69 3.89
C GLY A 52 -0.48 0.69 4.91
N ARG A 53 -0.14 -0.50 4.47
CA ARG A 53 0.28 -1.58 5.37
C ARG A 53 1.34 -2.44 4.72
N ASP A 54 1.86 -3.37 5.53
CA ASP A 54 2.73 -4.43 5.03
C ASP A 54 1.88 -5.43 4.26
N ALA A 55 2.15 -5.54 2.98
CA ALA A 55 1.40 -6.41 2.08
C ALA A 55 2.22 -7.61 1.62
N SER A 56 3.18 -8.02 2.43
CA SER A 56 4.05 -9.14 2.07
C SER A 56 3.26 -10.41 1.75
N ARG A 57 2.08 -10.54 2.32
CA ARG A 57 1.21 -11.69 2.05
C ARG A 57 0.82 -11.81 0.60
N LEU A 58 0.68 -10.69 -0.10
CA LEU A 58 0.34 -10.73 -1.52
C LEU A 58 1.33 -11.59 -2.30
N VAL A 59 2.60 -11.48 -1.96
CA VAL A 59 3.65 -12.23 -2.63
C VAL A 59 3.71 -13.66 -2.11
N LEU A 60 3.58 -13.81 -0.80
CA LEU A 60 3.73 -15.12 -0.17
C LEU A 60 2.58 -16.07 -0.50
N GLU A 61 1.40 -15.53 -0.77
CA GLU A 61 0.22 -16.35 -1.06
C GLU A 61 -0.08 -16.46 -2.55
N SER A 62 0.68 -15.78 -3.37
CA SER A 62 0.52 -15.90 -4.80
C SER A 62 1.36 -17.07 -5.34
#